data_9a9e03ff233ef2983513a5163b661f3c
#
_entry.id   9a9e03ff233ef2983513a5163b661f3c
#
_cell.length_a   1.000
_cell.length_b   1.000
_cell.length_c   1.000
_cell.angle_alpha   90.00
_cell.angle_beta   90.00
_cell.angle_gamma   90.00
#
_symmetry.space_group_name_H-M   'P 1'
#
loop_
_entity.id
_entity.type
_entity.pdbx_description
1 polymer ?
#
loop_
_entity_poly.entity_id
_entity_poly.type
_entity_poly.pdbx_seq_one_letter_code
_entity_poly.pdbx_strand_id
1 'polypeptide(L)'
;LGDVYKRQFYDYALGKLEYRTVRFETEVLDTDNYQGVAVVNYTDRETPYTRVIEHKHFEFGTQKKTVISREYSTDWKEGMEPYYPVNDARNQELYQKYAALAEKEEKVIFGGRLGEYKYYDMDKVIEAALNQWEKMQR
;
A
#
# COMPACT_ATOMS: atom_id res chain seq x y z
N LEU A 1 -5.21 -10.52 15.41
CA LEU A 1 -5.02 -9.75 14.19
C LEU A 1 -4.05 -8.60 14.45
N GLY A 2 -3.19 -8.30 13.49
CA GLY A 2 -2.26 -7.17 13.58
C GLY A 2 -1.62 -6.83 12.25
N ASP A 3 -1.12 -5.60 12.13
CA ASP A 3 -0.41 -5.09 10.97
C ASP A 3 1.09 -5.35 11.10
N VAL A 4 1.47 -6.64 11.10
CA VAL A 4 2.86 -7.03 11.22
C VAL A 4 3.34 -7.69 9.93
N TYR A 5 4.37 -7.11 9.34
CA TYR A 5 5.07 -7.73 8.21
C TYR A 5 5.84 -8.96 8.69
N LYS A 6 6.00 -9.98 7.85
CA LYS A 6 6.83 -11.15 8.18
C LYS A 6 8.20 -10.76 8.74
N ARG A 7 8.87 -9.80 8.11
CA ARG A 7 10.17 -9.29 8.57
C ARG A 7 10.16 -8.72 9.99
N GLN A 8 9.09 -8.02 10.38
CA GLN A 8 8.92 -7.46 11.74
C GLN A 8 8.63 -8.57 12.74
N PHE A 9 7.79 -9.53 12.38
CA PHE A 9 7.49 -10.68 13.21
C PHE A 9 8.75 -11.47 13.59
N TYR A 10 9.72 -11.56 12.67
CA TYR A 10 11.01 -12.20 12.90
C TYR A 10 12.12 -11.21 13.31
N ASP A 11 11.78 -10.03 13.81
CA ASP A 11 12.73 -9.02 14.28
C ASP A 11 13.86 -8.72 13.27
N TYR A 12 13.50 -8.68 11.98
CA TYR A 12 14.42 -8.42 10.87
C TYR A 12 15.63 -9.39 10.77
N ALA A 13 15.53 -10.59 11.35
CA ALA A 13 16.64 -11.57 11.47
C ALA A 13 17.34 -11.87 10.14
N LEU A 14 16.65 -11.80 9.00
CA LEU A 14 17.21 -12.05 7.67
C LEU A 14 17.52 -10.74 6.90
N GLY A 15 17.25 -9.58 7.49
CA GLY A 15 17.42 -8.28 6.86
C GLY A 15 16.12 -7.56 6.52
N LYS A 16 16.26 -6.35 5.97
CA LYS A 16 15.12 -5.46 5.65
C LYS A 16 14.69 -5.64 4.20
N LEU A 17 13.40 -5.90 4.00
CA LEU A 17 12.74 -5.79 2.69
C LEU A 17 12.52 -4.32 2.35
N GLU A 18 12.67 -3.95 1.10
CA GLU A 18 12.53 -2.59 0.62
C GLU A 18 11.13 -2.29 0.16
N TYR A 19 10.73 -1.04 0.32
CA TYR A 19 9.42 -0.52 -0.06
C TYR A 19 9.55 0.84 -0.74
N ARG A 20 8.52 1.19 -1.47
CA ARG A 20 8.26 2.57 -1.85
C ARG A 20 7.13 3.12 -0.99
N THR A 21 7.13 4.44 -0.84
CA THR A 21 6.08 5.16 -0.13
C THR A 21 5.55 6.31 -0.95
N VAL A 22 4.54 6.98 -0.46
CA VAL A 22 3.99 8.20 -1.03
C VAL A 22 4.01 9.32 0.00
N ARG A 23 4.16 10.54 -0.48
CA ARG A 23 4.05 11.78 0.29
C ARG A 23 2.90 12.58 -0.28
N PHE A 24 2.10 13.17 0.57
CA PHE A 24 0.98 14.01 0.20
C PHE A 24 1.24 15.48 0.55
N GLU A 25 0.88 16.37 -0.37
CA GLU A 25 0.74 17.80 -0.11
C GLU A 25 -0.73 18.16 -0.24
N THR A 26 -1.33 18.58 0.88
CA THR A 26 -2.76 18.88 0.97
C THR A 26 -2.99 20.38 1.05
N GLU A 27 -3.94 20.86 0.28
CA GLU A 27 -4.26 22.28 0.12
C GLU A 27 -5.77 22.49 0.10
N VAL A 28 -6.24 23.57 0.73
CA VAL A 28 -7.62 24.02 0.67
C VAL A 28 -7.74 25.13 -0.38
N LEU A 29 -8.58 24.92 -1.38
CA LEU A 29 -8.81 25.87 -2.47
C LEU A 29 -10.16 26.59 -2.32
N ASP A 30 -10.17 27.86 -2.68
CA ASP A 30 -11.38 28.69 -2.68
C ASP A 30 -12.14 28.56 -4.03
N THR A 31 -12.46 27.33 -4.36
CA THR A 31 -13.29 26.95 -5.50
C THR A 31 -14.16 25.77 -5.13
N ASP A 32 -15.32 25.66 -5.72
CA ASP A 32 -16.25 24.56 -5.46
C ASP A 32 -15.92 23.29 -6.26
N ASN A 33 -15.08 23.42 -7.30
CA ASN A 33 -14.67 22.30 -8.14
C ASN A 33 -13.29 22.60 -8.75
N TYR A 34 -12.32 21.71 -8.52
CA TYR A 34 -10.97 21.82 -9.06
C TYR A 34 -10.78 20.97 -10.32
N GLN A 35 -11.16 19.70 -10.30
CA GLN A 35 -10.92 18.76 -11.40
C GLN A 35 -12.16 17.97 -11.85
N GLY A 36 -13.29 18.11 -11.17
CA GLY A 36 -14.57 17.49 -11.55
C GLY A 36 -14.74 16.03 -11.22
N VAL A 37 -13.67 15.38 -10.72
CA VAL A 37 -13.64 13.95 -10.35
C VAL A 37 -12.79 13.75 -9.09
N ALA A 38 -13.02 12.64 -8.40
CA ALA A 38 -12.30 12.37 -7.14
C ALA A 38 -10.79 12.19 -7.35
N VAL A 39 -10.36 11.58 -8.47
CA VAL A 39 -8.95 11.23 -8.70
C VAL A 39 -8.57 11.47 -10.16
N VAL A 40 -7.45 12.16 -10.38
CA VAL A 40 -6.76 12.28 -11.67
C VAL A 40 -5.34 11.77 -11.53
N ASN A 41 -4.93 10.83 -12.39
CA ASN A 41 -3.55 10.33 -12.46
C ASN A 41 -2.78 11.08 -13.55
N TYR A 42 -1.53 11.40 -13.26
CA TYR A 42 -0.60 12.07 -14.17
C TYR A 42 0.50 11.12 -14.58
N THR A 43 0.73 11.00 -15.88
CA THR A 43 1.70 10.07 -16.48
C THR A 43 2.81 10.77 -17.26
N ASP A 44 2.73 12.11 -17.39
CA ASP A 44 3.72 12.90 -18.06
C ASP A 44 4.98 13.13 -17.18
N ARG A 45 6.08 13.54 -17.80
CA ARG A 45 7.36 13.72 -17.12
C ARG A 45 7.49 15.08 -16.42
N GLU A 46 6.75 16.05 -16.87
CA GLU A 46 6.80 17.44 -16.40
C GLU A 46 6.09 17.60 -15.06
N THR A 47 5.07 16.77 -14.81
CA THR A 47 4.30 16.81 -13.55
C THR A 47 5.04 16.04 -12.46
N PRO A 48 5.42 16.68 -11.35
CA PRO A 48 6.23 16.05 -10.31
C PRO A 48 5.44 15.12 -9.37
N TYR A 49 4.12 15.14 -9.44
CA TYR A 49 3.21 14.28 -8.66
C TYR A 49 2.54 13.26 -9.57
N THR A 50 2.21 12.11 -9.01
CA THR A 50 1.59 10.99 -9.75
C THR A 50 0.07 11.08 -9.78
N ARG A 51 -0.51 11.86 -8.85
CA ARG A 51 -1.96 11.90 -8.66
C ARG A 51 -2.40 13.19 -7.98
N VAL A 52 -3.59 13.66 -8.34
CA VAL A 52 -4.35 14.64 -7.55
C VAL A 52 -5.64 14.00 -7.09
N ILE A 53 -5.93 14.14 -5.81
CA ILE A 53 -7.16 13.69 -5.17
C ILE A 53 -7.96 14.93 -4.79
N GLU A 54 -9.20 15.05 -5.26
CA GLU A 54 -10.16 16.04 -4.80
C GLU A 54 -11.18 15.36 -3.88
N HIS A 55 -11.02 15.56 -2.59
CA HIS A 55 -11.66 14.73 -1.55
C HIS A 55 -13.18 14.78 -1.55
N LYS A 56 -13.78 15.97 -1.83
CA LYS A 56 -15.24 16.14 -1.79
C LYS A 56 -16.01 15.18 -2.71
N HIS A 57 -15.41 14.79 -3.83
CA HIS A 57 -16.09 13.94 -4.81
C HIS A 57 -16.31 12.49 -4.35
N PHE A 58 -15.58 12.01 -3.35
CA PHE A 58 -15.82 10.67 -2.78
C PHE A 58 -17.17 10.58 -2.06
N GLU A 59 -17.63 11.72 -1.50
CA GLU A 59 -18.88 11.79 -0.73
C GLU A 59 -19.92 12.71 -1.38
N PHE A 60 -19.74 13.07 -2.67
CA PHE A 60 -20.62 13.94 -3.43
C PHE A 60 -20.85 15.30 -2.74
N GLY A 61 -19.81 15.82 -2.09
CA GLY A 61 -19.86 17.08 -1.34
C GLY A 61 -20.12 18.30 -2.22
N THR A 62 -20.91 19.24 -1.69
CA THR A 62 -21.34 20.48 -2.40
C THR A 62 -20.78 21.76 -1.77
N GLN A 63 -19.74 21.65 -0.95
CA GLN A 63 -19.11 22.77 -0.27
C GLN A 63 -18.53 23.78 -1.30
N LYS A 64 -18.55 25.08 -0.94
CA LYS A 64 -18.00 26.16 -1.78
C LYS A 64 -16.47 26.12 -1.91
N LYS A 65 -15.80 25.44 -0.97
CA LYS A 65 -14.35 25.20 -1.00
C LYS A 65 -14.06 23.73 -1.23
N THR A 66 -12.91 23.44 -1.80
CA THR A 66 -12.47 22.05 -1.98
C THR A 66 -11.10 21.80 -1.33
N VAL A 67 -10.84 20.54 -0.99
CA VAL A 67 -9.54 20.09 -0.52
C VAL A 67 -8.96 19.18 -1.58
N ILE A 68 -7.74 19.47 -1.99
CA ILE A 68 -6.97 18.59 -2.87
C ILE A 68 -5.74 18.06 -2.16
N SER A 69 -5.32 16.84 -2.53
CA SER A 69 -4.03 16.27 -2.14
C SER A 69 -3.24 15.86 -3.38
N ARG A 70 -2.01 16.36 -3.52
CA ARG A 70 -1.05 15.91 -4.54
C ARG A 70 -0.22 14.78 -3.96
N GLU A 71 -0.18 13.65 -4.65
CA GLU A 71 0.56 12.46 -4.26
C GLU A 71 1.91 12.42 -4.98
N TYR A 72 2.99 12.28 -4.22
CA TYR A 72 4.35 12.15 -4.74
C TYR A 72 4.91 10.77 -4.38
N SER A 73 5.35 10.01 -5.37
CA SER A 73 6.08 8.77 -5.13
C SER A 73 7.48 9.07 -4.61
N THR A 74 7.89 8.38 -3.56
CA THR A 74 9.23 8.55 -2.96
C THR A 74 9.77 7.23 -2.42
N ASP A 75 11.07 7.19 -2.18
CA ASP A 75 11.71 6.04 -1.55
C ASP A 75 11.33 5.98 -0.07
N TRP A 76 11.04 4.79 0.38
CA TRP A 76 10.71 4.54 1.78
C TRP A 76 11.94 4.69 2.66
N LYS A 77 11.77 5.32 3.81
CA LYS A 77 12.77 5.41 4.89
C LYS A 77 12.15 4.91 6.18
N GLU A 78 13.00 4.51 7.11
CA GLU A 78 12.57 4.09 8.45
C GLU A 78 11.73 5.18 9.13
N GLY A 79 10.60 4.77 9.69
CA GLY A 79 9.59 5.68 10.26
C GLY A 79 8.50 6.14 9.30
N MET A 80 8.64 5.88 8.00
CA MET A 80 7.59 6.13 7.02
C MET A 80 6.69 4.91 6.84
N GLU A 81 5.44 5.14 6.43
CA GLU A 81 4.53 4.06 6.06
C GLU A 81 4.96 3.41 4.73
N PRO A 82 5.10 2.09 4.66
CA PRO A 82 5.39 1.40 3.40
C PRO A 82 4.10 1.12 2.63
N TYR A 83 4.02 1.60 1.38
CA TYR A 83 2.84 1.42 0.53
C TYR A 83 3.02 0.29 -0.50
N TYR A 84 4.18 0.20 -1.12
CA TYR A 84 4.41 -0.73 -2.22
C TYR A 84 5.70 -1.51 -2.03
N PRO A 85 5.68 -2.84 -2.17
CA PRO A 85 6.91 -3.64 -2.16
C PRO A 85 7.78 -3.32 -3.37
N VAL A 86 9.10 -3.31 -3.19
CA VAL A 86 10.06 -3.27 -4.30
C VAL A 86 10.21 -4.68 -4.86
N ASN A 87 9.68 -4.90 -6.06
CA ASN A 87 9.57 -6.23 -6.66
C ASN A 87 10.79 -6.54 -7.55
N ASP A 88 11.99 -6.55 -6.96
CA ASP A 88 13.22 -6.98 -7.61
C ASP A 88 13.67 -8.38 -7.15
N ALA A 89 14.66 -8.94 -7.82
CA ALA A 89 15.15 -10.29 -7.55
C ALA A 89 15.71 -10.44 -6.12
N ARG A 90 16.43 -9.43 -5.61
CA ARG A 90 17.01 -9.42 -4.26
C ARG A 90 15.93 -9.47 -3.19
N ASN A 91 14.93 -8.60 -3.31
CA ASN A 91 13.83 -8.54 -2.35
C ASN A 91 12.94 -9.77 -2.42
N GLN A 92 12.73 -10.33 -3.62
CA GLN A 92 11.99 -11.59 -3.77
C GLN A 92 12.73 -12.77 -3.12
N GLU A 93 14.05 -12.89 -3.31
CA GLU A 93 14.85 -13.92 -2.65
C GLU A 93 14.79 -13.78 -1.11
N LEU A 94 14.93 -12.57 -0.60
CA LEU A 94 14.83 -12.30 0.83
C LEU A 94 13.42 -12.62 1.37
N TYR A 95 12.38 -12.28 0.62
CA TYR A 95 11.00 -12.60 0.99
C TYR A 95 10.79 -14.12 1.06
N GLN A 96 11.30 -14.89 0.10
CA GLN A 96 11.19 -16.35 0.11
C GLN A 96 11.83 -16.98 1.37
N LYS A 97 12.95 -16.42 1.83
CA LYS A 97 13.56 -16.86 3.09
C LYS A 97 12.64 -16.63 4.30
N TYR A 98 11.98 -15.47 4.36
CA TYR A 98 10.96 -15.17 5.37
C TYR A 98 9.71 -16.05 5.22
N ALA A 99 9.29 -16.35 4.01
CA ALA A 99 8.17 -17.24 3.75
C ALA A 99 8.45 -18.66 4.28
N ALA A 100 9.67 -19.19 4.05
CA ALA A 100 10.08 -20.49 4.57
C ALA A 100 10.16 -20.55 6.11
N LEU A 101 10.41 -19.42 6.79
CA LEU A 101 10.26 -19.34 8.25
C LEU A 101 8.79 -19.37 8.66
N ALA A 102 7.94 -18.61 7.94
CA ALA A 102 6.52 -18.50 8.23
C ALA A 102 5.78 -19.85 8.06
N GLU A 103 6.21 -20.71 7.14
CA GLU A 103 5.65 -22.07 6.95
C GLU A 103 5.82 -22.97 8.18
N LYS A 104 6.75 -22.64 9.07
CA LYS A 104 7.00 -23.40 10.31
C LYS A 104 6.12 -22.94 11.48
N GLU A 105 5.40 -21.86 11.31
CA GLU A 105 4.54 -21.29 12.35
C GLU A 105 3.17 -21.99 12.34
N GLU A 106 2.94 -22.84 13.33
CA GLU A 106 1.67 -23.61 13.43
C GLU A 106 0.46 -22.75 13.82
N LYS A 107 0.69 -21.60 14.47
CA LYS A 107 -0.36 -20.77 15.06
C LYS A 107 -0.45 -19.36 14.48
N VAL A 108 0.32 -19.07 13.44
CA VAL A 108 0.40 -17.75 12.82
C VAL A 108 0.14 -17.87 11.33
N ILE A 109 -0.77 -17.02 10.84
CA ILE A 109 -1.08 -16.93 9.42
C ILE A 109 -0.71 -15.52 8.95
N PHE A 110 0.10 -15.46 7.92
CA PHE A 110 0.45 -14.22 7.24
C PHE A 110 -0.37 -14.10 5.97
N GLY A 111 -1.16 -13.03 5.85
CA GLY A 111 -1.99 -12.75 4.69
C GLY A 111 -2.00 -11.28 4.33
N GLY A 112 -2.64 -10.97 3.20
CA GLY A 112 -2.75 -9.62 2.68
C GLY A 112 -1.44 -9.08 2.08
N ARG A 113 -1.52 -7.88 1.50
CA ARG A 113 -0.39 -7.25 0.80
C ARG A 113 0.89 -7.17 1.66
N LEU A 114 0.74 -6.85 2.94
CA LEU A 114 1.84 -6.69 3.87
C LEU A 114 2.49 -8.03 4.23
N GLY A 115 1.67 -9.03 4.57
CA GLY A 115 2.14 -10.35 4.95
C GLY A 115 2.73 -11.14 3.79
N GLU A 116 2.25 -10.93 2.57
CA GLU A 116 2.66 -11.66 1.38
C GLU A 116 3.72 -10.92 0.54
N TYR A 117 4.11 -9.71 0.94
CA TYR A 117 5.04 -8.86 0.18
C TYR A 117 4.65 -8.75 -1.30
N LYS A 118 3.35 -8.53 -1.56
CA LYS A 118 2.78 -8.57 -2.89
C LYS A 118 1.80 -7.41 -3.10
N TYR A 119 1.92 -6.74 -4.24
CA TYR A 119 0.88 -5.81 -4.68
C TYR A 119 -0.17 -6.57 -5.49
N TYR A 120 -1.44 -6.46 -5.09
CA TYR A 120 -2.60 -6.93 -5.83
C TYR A 120 -3.87 -6.17 -5.44
N ASP A 121 -4.85 -6.15 -6.32
CA ASP A 121 -6.07 -5.36 -6.15
C ASP A 121 -6.99 -5.94 -5.07
N MET A 122 -7.99 -5.17 -4.66
CA MET A 122 -8.88 -5.52 -3.52
C MET A 122 -9.61 -6.84 -3.73
N ASP A 123 -10.09 -7.11 -4.95
CA ASP A 123 -10.74 -8.39 -5.30
C ASP A 123 -9.79 -9.57 -5.07
N LYS A 124 -8.52 -9.43 -5.44
CA LYS A 124 -7.49 -10.47 -5.24
C LYS A 124 -7.07 -10.63 -3.78
N VAL A 125 -7.11 -9.56 -2.99
CA VAL A 125 -6.92 -9.65 -1.53
C VAL A 125 -8.04 -10.47 -0.89
N ILE A 126 -9.29 -10.21 -1.28
CA ILE A 126 -10.46 -10.95 -0.79
C ILE A 126 -10.38 -12.43 -1.21
N GLU A 127 -10.09 -12.70 -2.49
CA GLU A 127 -9.92 -14.05 -3.01
C GLU A 127 -8.84 -14.83 -2.23
N ALA A 128 -7.69 -14.19 -1.98
CA ALA A 128 -6.60 -14.82 -1.21
C ALA A 128 -7.03 -15.15 0.24
N ALA A 129 -7.78 -14.25 0.88
CA ALA A 129 -8.31 -14.47 2.23
C ALA A 129 -9.32 -15.63 2.28
N LEU A 130 -10.23 -15.72 1.31
CA LEU A 130 -11.20 -16.81 1.19
C LEU A 130 -10.51 -18.16 0.94
N ASN A 131 -9.55 -18.18 0.03
CA ASN A 131 -8.75 -19.39 -0.25
C ASN A 131 -7.95 -19.86 0.98
N GLN A 132 -7.43 -18.93 1.77
CA GLN A 132 -6.75 -19.27 3.03
C GLN A 132 -7.72 -19.85 4.06
N TRP A 133 -8.91 -19.26 4.17
CA TRP A 133 -9.96 -19.78 5.04
C TRP A 133 -10.38 -21.21 4.68
N GLU A 134 -10.60 -21.49 3.38
CA GLU A 134 -10.95 -22.84 2.91
C GLU A 134 -9.86 -23.89 3.24
N LYS A 135 -8.58 -23.52 3.14
CA LYS A 135 -7.47 -24.39 3.51
C LYS A 135 -7.47 -24.73 5.01
N MET A 136 -7.91 -23.80 5.86
CA MET A 136 -7.98 -24.02 7.31
C MET A 136 -9.13 -24.91 7.74
N GLN A 137 -10.15 -25.09 6.90
CA GLN A 137 -11.32 -25.94 7.18
C GLN A 137 -11.07 -27.41 6.82
N ARG A 138 -10.00 -27.72 6.11
CA ARG A 138 -9.60 -29.06 5.69
C ARG A 138 -8.66 -29.68 6.69
#